data_ae739e21d1419fbf333debe723dc4f8b
#
_entry.id   ae739e21d1419fbf333debe723dc4f8b
#
_cell.length_a   1.000
_cell.length_b   1.000
_cell.length_c   1.000
_cell.angle_alpha   90.00
_cell.angle_beta   90.00
_cell.angle_gamma   90.00
#
_symmetry.space_group_name_H-M   'P 1'
#
loop_
_entity.id
_entity.type
_entity.pdbx_description
1 polymer ?
#
loop_
_entity_poly.entity_id
_entity_poly.type
_entity_poly.pdbx_seq_one_letter_code
_entity_poly.pdbx_strand_id
1 'polypeptide(L)'
;MKTLQTNDWMILNNIIYKIHSTEDLHVMREQFIEQMKMVLDFDSADFYLTSKDGSKKLTCPVTYNCDIDPCADCKELEHNRMEMYTGASMVCRDTDLFDEERRRKSEYYTKIYRSNNWHYSIHMVLGKGKDFFGIVTFYRAIGKSDFEQDDIFVLDMLKDHLTYRLFKDCQQGTSVEEKLTVTQACEKYELTKREHTILSLLMEGKDNFAICNELSISVNTLKKHILNIYRKLGIRNRVQLFKMVRERE
;
A
#
# COMPACT_ATOMS: atom_id res chain seq x y z
N MET A 1 -28.28 -16.31 6.28
CA MET A 1 -27.71 -14.99 6.63
C MET A 1 -27.37 -15.00 8.10
N LYS A 2 -26.09 -14.95 8.44
CA LYS A 2 -25.62 -14.82 9.82
C LYS A 2 -26.10 -13.46 10.33
N THR A 3 -26.87 -13.45 11.39
CA THR A 3 -27.27 -12.18 12.01
C THR A 3 -26.05 -11.60 12.70
N LEU A 4 -25.50 -10.50 12.18
CA LEU A 4 -24.40 -9.78 12.82
C LEU A 4 -24.83 -9.37 14.23
N GLN A 5 -24.02 -9.73 15.22
CA GLN A 5 -24.26 -9.36 16.62
C GLN A 5 -23.82 -7.90 16.86
N THR A 6 -24.27 -7.32 17.96
CA THR A 6 -23.89 -5.95 18.33
C THR A 6 -22.36 -5.75 18.35
N ASN A 7 -21.62 -6.78 18.80
CA ASN A 7 -20.16 -6.73 18.82
C ASN A 7 -19.55 -6.66 17.42
N ASP A 8 -20.09 -7.40 16.44
CA ASP A 8 -19.63 -7.37 15.04
C ASP A 8 -19.81 -5.98 14.45
N TRP A 9 -20.95 -5.33 14.72
CA TRP A 9 -21.22 -3.94 14.31
C TRP A 9 -20.23 -2.95 14.92
N MET A 10 -19.88 -3.12 16.19
CA MET A 10 -18.88 -2.26 16.84
C MET A 10 -17.51 -2.42 16.21
N ILE A 11 -17.11 -3.65 15.89
CA ILE A 11 -15.84 -3.94 15.21
C ILE A 11 -15.83 -3.32 13.81
N LEU A 12 -16.87 -3.55 13.00
CA LEU A 12 -16.98 -2.98 11.65
C LEU A 12 -16.93 -1.45 11.68
N ASN A 13 -17.62 -0.81 12.61
CA ASN A 13 -17.57 0.64 12.76
C ASN A 13 -16.16 1.14 13.13
N ASN A 14 -15.43 0.40 13.98
CA ASN A 14 -14.05 0.73 14.31
C ASN A 14 -13.12 0.56 13.10
N ILE A 15 -13.31 -0.49 12.29
CA ILE A 15 -12.57 -0.69 11.03
C ILE A 15 -12.80 0.49 10.08
N ILE A 16 -14.06 0.89 9.87
CA ILE A 16 -14.42 2.05 9.05
C ILE A 16 -13.75 3.32 9.57
N TYR A 17 -13.84 3.56 10.89
CA TYR A 17 -13.17 4.71 11.50
C TYR A 17 -11.66 4.71 11.20
N LYS A 18 -10.98 3.57 11.35
CA LYS A 18 -9.54 3.43 11.10
C LYS A 18 -9.18 3.64 9.63
N ILE A 19 -9.97 3.14 8.70
CA ILE A 19 -9.79 3.39 7.26
C ILE A 19 -9.69 4.88 6.96
N HIS A 20 -10.49 5.70 7.63
CA HIS A 20 -10.58 7.14 7.36
C HIS A 20 -9.67 8.00 8.24
N SER A 21 -9.36 7.58 9.46
CA SER A 21 -8.60 8.37 10.45
C SER A 21 -7.08 8.10 10.45
N THR A 22 -6.64 6.95 9.91
CA THR A 22 -5.21 6.63 9.85
C THR A 22 -4.57 7.39 8.68
N GLU A 23 -3.63 8.30 8.97
CA GLU A 23 -3.00 9.14 7.93
C GLU A 23 -2.13 8.33 6.98
N ASP A 24 -1.23 7.50 7.50
CA ASP A 24 -0.33 6.68 6.69
C ASP A 24 -1.08 5.52 6.03
N LEU A 25 -1.02 5.46 4.69
CA LEU A 25 -1.72 4.46 3.90
C LEU A 25 -1.17 3.04 4.13
N HIS A 26 0.12 2.88 4.40
CA HIS A 26 0.70 1.57 4.68
C HIS A 26 0.21 1.03 6.01
N VAL A 27 0.28 1.86 7.05
CA VAL A 27 -0.23 1.54 8.39
C VAL A 27 -1.73 1.24 8.37
N MET A 28 -2.51 2.01 7.61
CA MET A 28 -3.95 1.77 7.44
C MET A 28 -4.22 0.37 6.87
N ARG A 29 -3.49 -0.05 5.84
CA ARG A 29 -3.66 -1.39 5.21
C ARG A 29 -3.27 -2.52 6.15
N GLU A 30 -2.17 -2.38 6.91
CA GLU A 30 -1.77 -3.34 7.93
C GLU A 30 -2.87 -3.50 9.00
N GLN A 31 -3.30 -2.39 9.58
CA GLN A 31 -4.37 -2.38 10.59
C GLN A 31 -5.70 -2.95 10.06
N PHE A 32 -6.01 -2.68 8.79
CA PHE A 32 -7.21 -3.23 8.15
C PHE A 32 -7.16 -4.77 8.13
N ILE A 33 -6.09 -5.36 7.61
CA ILE A 33 -5.95 -6.82 7.55
C ILE A 33 -5.99 -7.44 8.96
N GLU A 34 -5.27 -6.86 9.92
CA GLU A 34 -5.25 -7.34 11.30
C GLU A 34 -6.64 -7.33 11.95
N GLN A 35 -7.39 -6.23 11.78
CA GLN A 35 -8.72 -6.11 12.37
C GLN A 35 -9.75 -7.02 11.69
N MET A 36 -9.58 -7.34 10.41
CA MET A 36 -10.46 -8.28 9.70
C MET A 36 -10.48 -9.67 10.34
N LYS A 37 -9.43 -10.09 11.07
CA LYS A 37 -9.42 -11.35 11.84
C LYS A 37 -10.53 -11.45 12.90
N MET A 38 -11.10 -10.33 13.32
CA MET A 38 -12.17 -10.32 14.33
C MET A 38 -13.56 -10.62 13.74
N VAL A 39 -13.72 -10.47 12.42
CA VAL A 39 -15.02 -10.60 11.74
C VAL A 39 -15.02 -11.60 10.59
N LEU A 40 -13.83 -11.98 10.10
CA LEU A 40 -13.62 -12.90 8.99
C LEU A 40 -12.62 -13.99 9.38
N ASP A 41 -12.98 -15.27 9.19
CA ASP A 41 -12.02 -16.36 9.35
C ASP A 41 -11.18 -16.52 8.09
N PHE A 42 -9.87 -16.29 8.19
CA PHE A 42 -8.89 -16.50 7.15
C PHE A 42 -7.51 -16.85 7.73
N ASP A 43 -6.65 -17.45 6.94
CA ASP A 43 -5.32 -17.88 7.38
C ASP A 43 -4.22 -16.92 6.94
N SER A 44 -4.34 -16.40 5.73
CA SER A 44 -3.39 -15.45 5.14
C SER A 44 -4.12 -14.36 4.37
N ALA A 45 -3.47 -13.23 4.15
CA ALA A 45 -4.02 -12.14 3.34
C ALA A 45 -2.94 -11.32 2.65
N ASP A 46 -3.32 -10.66 1.57
CA ASP A 46 -2.52 -9.62 0.92
C ASP A 46 -3.36 -8.40 0.54
N PHE A 47 -2.73 -7.23 0.49
CA PHE A 47 -3.32 -5.99 0.03
C PHE A 47 -2.35 -5.29 -0.91
N TYR A 48 -2.62 -5.32 -2.20
CA TYR A 48 -1.85 -4.65 -3.24
C TYR A 48 -2.48 -3.32 -3.64
N LEU A 49 -1.63 -2.38 -3.99
CA LEU A 49 -2.03 -1.15 -4.68
C LEU A 49 -1.64 -1.22 -6.15
N THR A 50 -2.34 -0.46 -6.98
CA THR A 50 -1.93 -0.26 -8.38
C THR A 50 -0.75 0.72 -8.45
N SER A 51 0.19 0.47 -9.35
CA SER A 51 1.30 1.39 -9.62
C SER A 51 0.80 2.74 -10.14
N LYS A 52 1.48 3.81 -9.73
CA LYS A 52 1.13 5.19 -10.14
C LYS A 52 1.73 5.59 -11.50
N ASP A 53 2.52 4.73 -12.12
CA ASP A 53 3.23 4.99 -13.39
C ASP A 53 2.38 4.74 -14.65
N GLY A 54 1.10 4.41 -14.48
CA GLY A 54 0.19 4.07 -15.56
C GLY A 54 0.32 2.62 -16.08
N SER A 55 1.26 1.83 -15.59
CA SER A 55 1.44 0.42 -15.99
C SER A 55 0.33 -0.50 -15.47
N LYS A 56 -0.48 -0.03 -14.55
CA LYS A 56 -1.53 -0.78 -13.83
C LYS A 56 -1.02 -2.02 -13.09
N LYS A 57 0.29 -2.17 -12.89
CA LYS A 57 0.85 -3.29 -12.13
C LYS A 57 0.45 -3.24 -10.66
N LEU A 58 0.34 -4.40 -10.04
CA LEU A 58 0.15 -4.53 -8.60
C LEU A 58 1.50 -4.34 -7.90
N THR A 59 1.52 -3.44 -6.92
CA THR A 59 2.75 -3.01 -6.22
C THR A 59 2.50 -2.81 -4.73
N CYS A 60 3.56 -2.61 -3.99
CA CYS A 60 3.54 -2.26 -2.57
C CYS A 60 2.67 -3.20 -1.74
N PRO A 61 2.89 -4.52 -1.77
CA PRO A 61 2.09 -5.44 -0.97
C PRO A 61 2.21 -5.16 0.52
N VAL A 62 1.07 -5.30 1.22
CA VAL A 62 1.02 -5.56 2.65
C VAL A 62 0.51 -6.97 2.79
N THR A 63 1.24 -7.83 3.48
CA THR A 63 0.93 -9.25 3.62
C THR A 63 0.70 -9.61 5.08
N TYR A 64 -0.15 -10.59 5.32
CA TYR A 64 -0.39 -11.19 6.62
C TYR A 64 -0.23 -12.70 6.51
N ASN A 65 0.66 -13.25 7.34
CA ASN A 65 0.96 -14.70 7.37
C ASN A 65 1.24 -15.27 5.96
N CYS A 66 2.03 -14.51 5.17
CA CYS A 66 2.42 -14.84 3.81
C CYS A 66 3.85 -14.35 3.60
N ASP A 67 4.79 -15.27 3.44
CA ASP A 67 6.24 -14.99 3.33
C ASP A 67 6.69 -14.69 1.88
N ILE A 68 5.76 -14.79 0.93
CA ILE A 68 6.02 -14.54 -0.50
C ILE A 68 5.26 -13.31 -0.99
N ASP A 69 5.66 -12.79 -2.16
CA ASP A 69 4.88 -11.84 -2.95
C ASP A 69 4.12 -12.62 -4.05
N PRO A 70 2.83 -13.00 -3.85
CA PRO A 70 2.10 -13.85 -4.80
C PRO A 70 2.06 -13.29 -6.22
N CYS A 71 1.97 -11.97 -6.37
CA CYS A 71 1.91 -11.34 -7.69
C CYS A 71 3.28 -11.19 -8.35
N ALA A 72 4.35 -10.96 -7.59
CA ALA A 72 5.70 -10.96 -8.14
C ALA A 72 6.16 -12.35 -8.58
N ASP A 73 5.77 -13.38 -7.81
CA ASP A 73 6.16 -14.78 -8.07
C ASP A 73 5.31 -15.47 -9.14
N CYS A 74 4.11 -14.94 -9.46
CA CYS A 74 3.22 -15.52 -10.48
C CYS A 74 2.51 -14.44 -11.32
N LYS A 75 3.01 -14.24 -12.55
CA LYS A 75 2.43 -13.27 -13.50
C LYS A 75 1.00 -13.60 -13.92
N GLU A 76 0.63 -14.89 -13.96
CA GLU A 76 -0.75 -15.30 -14.22
C GLU A 76 -1.69 -14.81 -13.14
N LEU A 77 -1.29 -14.90 -11.87
CA LEU A 77 -2.09 -14.40 -10.76
C LEU A 77 -2.24 -12.88 -10.80
N GLU A 78 -1.16 -12.15 -11.07
CA GLU A 78 -1.20 -10.70 -11.24
C GLU A 78 -2.17 -10.30 -12.35
N HIS A 79 -2.06 -10.95 -13.51
CA HIS A 79 -2.90 -10.69 -14.68
C HIS A 79 -4.38 -10.97 -14.37
N ASN A 80 -4.69 -12.15 -13.81
CA ASN A 80 -6.06 -12.52 -13.45
C ASN A 80 -6.69 -11.52 -12.47
N ARG A 81 -5.94 -11.10 -11.46
CA ARG A 81 -6.41 -10.10 -10.48
C ARG A 81 -6.73 -8.75 -11.11
N MET A 82 -5.94 -8.32 -12.08
CA MET A 82 -6.18 -7.07 -12.80
C MET A 82 -7.41 -7.17 -13.70
N GLU A 83 -7.64 -8.32 -14.33
CA GLU A 83 -8.81 -8.55 -15.19
C GLU A 83 -10.13 -8.65 -14.41
N MET A 84 -10.09 -8.95 -13.12
CA MET A 84 -11.26 -8.91 -12.26
C MET A 84 -11.93 -7.54 -12.21
N TYR A 85 -11.17 -6.46 -12.49
CA TYR A 85 -11.72 -5.11 -12.43
C TYR A 85 -12.51 -4.75 -13.70
N THR A 86 -13.81 -4.58 -13.55
CA THR A 86 -14.74 -4.29 -14.65
C THR A 86 -15.34 -2.88 -14.60
N GLY A 87 -14.75 -1.97 -13.82
CA GLY A 87 -15.19 -0.57 -13.72
C GLY A 87 -15.87 -0.18 -12.41
N ALA A 88 -16.10 -1.13 -11.52
CA ALA A 88 -16.64 -0.90 -10.19
C ALA A 88 -15.96 -1.81 -9.16
N SER A 89 -15.91 -1.35 -7.92
CA SER A 89 -15.46 -2.20 -6.81
C SER A 89 -16.39 -3.37 -6.61
N MET A 90 -15.82 -4.54 -6.36
CA MET A 90 -16.60 -5.77 -6.16
C MET A 90 -15.92 -6.71 -5.16
N VAL A 91 -16.72 -7.61 -4.60
CA VAL A 91 -16.25 -8.72 -3.77
C VAL A 91 -16.65 -10.02 -4.49
N CYS A 92 -15.71 -10.92 -4.67
CA CYS A 92 -15.95 -12.22 -5.31
C CYS A 92 -14.99 -13.29 -4.77
N ARG A 93 -15.41 -14.53 -4.83
CA ARG A 93 -14.55 -15.70 -4.54
C ARG A 93 -13.92 -16.20 -5.83
N ASP A 94 -12.76 -16.85 -5.74
CA ASP A 94 -12.18 -17.57 -6.88
C ASP A 94 -13.17 -18.59 -7.46
N THR A 95 -13.95 -19.25 -6.60
CA THR A 95 -14.95 -20.26 -6.97
C THR A 95 -16.17 -19.69 -7.68
N ASP A 96 -16.42 -18.39 -7.60
CA ASP A 96 -17.45 -17.71 -8.39
C ASP A 96 -16.97 -17.41 -9.82
N LEU A 97 -15.65 -17.29 -10.02
CA LEU A 97 -15.04 -16.87 -11.28
C LEU A 97 -14.50 -18.04 -12.10
N PHE A 98 -14.00 -19.06 -11.44
CA PHE A 98 -13.31 -20.17 -12.09
C PHE A 98 -13.93 -21.50 -11.68
N ASP A 99 -14.09 -22.39 -12.67
CA ASP A 99 -14.37 -23.79 -12.42
C ASP A 99 -13.25 -24.43 -11.59
N GLU A 100 -13.64 -25.25 -10.62
CA GLU A 100 -12.70 -25.88 -9.67
C GLU A 100 -11.63 -26.71 -10.37
N GLU A 101 -11.99 -27.47 -11.41
CA GLU A 101 -11.04 -28.29 -12.14
C GLU A 101 -10.04 -27.44 -12.91
N ARG A 102 -10.49 -26.37 -13.56
CA ARG A 102 -9.66 -25.41 -14.29
C ARG A 102 -8.73 -24.68 -13.32
N ARG A 103 -9.25 -24.24 -12.18
CA ARG A 103 -8.49 -23.53 -11.15
C ARG A 103 -7.33 -24.37 -10.60
N ARG A 104 -7.59 -25.64 -10.27
CA ARG A 104 -6.57 -26.58 -9.75
C ARG A 104 -5.47 -26.90 -10.76
N LYS A 105 -5.72 -26.78 -12.06
CA LYS A 105 -4.75 -26.99 -13.15
C LYS A 105 -3.95 -25.74 -13.48
N SER A 106 -4.32 -24.57 -12.97
CA SER A 106 -3.64 -23.32 -13.26
C SER A 106 -2.25 -23.24 -12.62
N GLU A 107 -1.39 -22.43 -13.23
CA GLU A 107 -0.03 -22.19 -12.74
C GLU A 107 -0.05 -21.57 -11.34
N TYR A 108 -0.91 -20.57 -11.12
CA TYR A 108 -1.00 -19.90 -9.84
C TYR A 108 -1.47 -20.83 -8.71
N TYR A 109 -2.40 -21.76 -8.98
CA TYR A 109 -2.83 -22.73 -7.98
C TYR A 109 -1.68 -23.68 -7.59
N THR A 110 -0.95 -24.17 -8.58
CA THR A 110 0.13 -25.14 -8.35
C THR A 110 1.34 -24.51 -7.66
N LYS A 111 1.77 -23.33 -8.13
CA LYS A 111 2.99 -22.67 -7.64
C LYS A 111 2.76 -21.83 -6.38
N ILE A 112 1.59 -21.20 -6.25
CA ILE A 112 1.33 -20.25 -5.19
C ILE A 112 0.38 -20.81 -4.14
N TYR A 113 -0.83 -21.22 -4.53
CA TYR A 113 -1.80 -21.68 -3.56
C TYR A 113 -1.37 -22.93 -2.82
N ARG A 114 -0.99 -23.95 -3.56
CA ARG A 114 -0.60 -25.23 -2.97
C ARG A 114 0.68 -25.13 -2.12
N SER A 115 1.65 -24.33 -2.54
CA SER A 115 2.92 -24.13 -1.81
C SER A 115 2.71 -23.42 -0.47
N ASN A 116 1.68 -22.55 -0.39
CA ASN A 116 1.33 -21.82 0.84
C ASN A 116 0.20 -22.48 1.63
N ASN A 117 -0.15 -23.73 1.27
CA ASN A 117 -1.26 -24.44 1.89
C ASN A 117 -2.61 -23.74 1.73
N TRP A 118 -2.80 -22.93 0.69
CA TRP A 118 -4.06 -22.24 0.41
C TRP A 118 -4.94 -23.07 -0.51
N HIS A 119 -6.26 -22.92 -0.34
CA HIS A 119 -7.23 -23.56 -1.22
C HIS A 119 -8.30 -22.61 -1.72
N TYR A 120 -8.88 -21.80 -0.86
CA TYR A 120 -9.92 -20.84 -1.20
C TYR A 120 -9.42 -19.41 -1.02
N SER A 121 -9.95 -18.51 -1.85
CA SER A 121 -9.71 -17.08 -1.70
C SER A 121 -10.97 -16.28 -1.98
N ILE A 122 -11.04 -15.13 -1.32
CA ILE A 122 -12.02 -14.09 -1.56
C ILE A 122 -11.31 -12.77 -1.82
N HIS A 123 -11.73 -12.08 -2.86
CA HIS A 123 -11.10 -10.86 -3.35
C HIS A 123 -12.02 -9.67 -3.14
N MET A 124 -11.46 -8.58 -2.66
CA MET A 124 -12.07 -7.26 -2.67
C MET A 124 -11.32 -6.40 -3.68
N VAL A 125 -11.90 -6.24 -4.87
CA VAL A 125 -11.36 -5.45 -5.97
C VAL A 125 -11.80 -4.00 -5.80
N LEU A 126 -10.86 -3.06 -5.78
CA LEU A 126 -11.10 -1.67 -5.41
C LEU A 126 -10.81 -0.75 -6.59
N GLY A 127 -11.82 0.01 -7.02
CA GLY A 127 -11.69 0.95 -8.12
C GLY A 127 -12.97 1.72 -8.41
N LYS A 128 -12.87 2.73 -9.29
CA LYS A 128 -14.00 3.59 -9.67
C LYS A 128 -13.87 4.04 -11.13
N GLY A 129 -14.82 3.66 -11.98
CA GLY A 129 -14.82 4.02 -13.39
C GLY A 129 -13.64 3.40 -14.14
N LYS A 130 -12.69 4.21 -14.59
CA LYS A 130 -11.47 3.75 -15.29
C LYS A 130 -10.30 3.46 -14.35
N ASP A 131 -10.43 3.87 -13.10
CA ASP A 131 -9.33 3.86 -12.14
C ASP A 131 -9.43 2.64 -11.23
N PHE A 132 -8.50 1.71 -11.41
CA PHE A 132 -8.27 0.59 -10.53
C PHE A 132 -7.24 1.01 -9.47
N PHE A 133 -7.59 0.87 -8.18
CA PHE A 133 -6.75 1.32 -7.06
C PHE A 133 -5.96 0.21 -6.41
N GLY A 134 -6.49 -1.00 -6.42
CA GLY A 134 -5.84 -2.15 -5.78
C GLY A 134 -6.79 -3.29 -5.49
N ILE A 135 -6.27 -4.30 -4.82
CA ILE A 135 -7.00 -5.52 -4.45
C ILE A 135 -6.57 -6.00 -3.07
N VAL A 136 -7.53 -6.46 -2.30
CA VAL A 136 -7.30 -7.20 -1.05
C VAL A 136 -7.74 -8.64 -1.28
N THR A 137 -6.91 -9.60 -0.89
CA THR A 137 -7.25 -11.01 -0.96
C THR A 137 -7.09 -11.65 0.41
N PHE A 138 -8.09 -12.45 0.80
CA PHE A 138 -8.04 -13.30 1.99
C PHE A 138 -8.04 -14.75 1.55
N TYR A 139 -7.23 -15.57 2.21
CA TYR A 139 -7.04 -16.99 1.86
C TYR A 139 -7.45 -17.89 3.02
N ARG A 140 -8.03 -19.05 2.68
CA ARG A 140 -8.26 -20.17 3.57
C ARG A 140 -7.40 -21.37 3.18
N ALA A 141 -6.88 -22.04 4.18
CA ALA A 141 -6.02 -23.21 4.03
C ALA A 141 -6.76 -24.42 3.45
N ILE A 142 -6.00 -25.35 2.89
CA ILE A 142 -6.50 -26.67 2.48
C ILE A 142 -7.15 -27.34 3.70
N GLY A 143 -8.35 -27.90 3.48
CA GLY A 143 -9.15 -28.54 4.53
C GLY A 143 -10.20 -27.67 5.21
N LYS A 144 -10.17 -26.35 5.01
CA LYS A 144 -11.27 -25.45 5.41
C LYS A 144 -12.39 -25.42 4.37
N SER A 145 -13.56 -24.92 4.74
CA SER A 145 -14.66 -24.61 3.84
C SER A 145 -14.37 -23.33 3.05
N ASP A 146 -15.03 -23.17 1.90
CA ASP A 146 -15.02 -21.92 1.15
C ASP A 146 -15.64 -20.77 1.96
N PHE A 147 -15.39 -19.54 1.50
CA PHE A 147 -16.05 -18.35 2.02
C PHE A 147 -17.55 -18.40 1.75
N GLU A 148 -18.34 -17.98 2.74
CA GLU A 148 -19.79 -17.99 2.66
C GLU A 148 -20.33 -16.65 2.16
N GLN A 149 -21.63 -16.60 1.87
CA GLN A 149 -22.30 -15.36 1.44
C GLN A 149 -22.24 -14.27 2.53
N ASP A 150 -22.19 -14.66 3.80
CA ASP A 150 -22.04 -13.73 4.92
C ASP A 150 -20.66 -13.09 4.96
N ASP A 151 -19.60 -13.82 4.55
CA ASP A 151 -18.24 -13.28 4.40
C ASP A 151 -18.19 -12.22 3.29
N ILE A 152 -18.85 -12.51 2.15
CA ILE A 152 -19.00 -11.56 1.04
C ILE A 152 -19.71 -10.29 1.53
N PHE A 153 -20.80 -10.43 2.28
CA PHE A 153 -21.58 -9.31 2.81
C PHE A 153 -20.73 -8.39 3.71
N VAL A 154 -19.94 -8.97 4.62
CA VAL A 154 -19.05 -8.20 5.50
C VAL A 154 -18.02 -7.39 4.70
N LEU A 155 -17.41 -8.01 3.70
CA LEU A 155 -16.43 -7.34 2.85
C LEU A 155 -17.09 -6.28 1.97
N ASP A 156 -18.30 -6.55 1.48
CA ASP A 156 -19.06 -5.63 0.64
C ASP A 156 -19.42 -4.33 1.37
N MET A 157 -19.69 -4.40 2.67
CA MET A 157 -19.90 -3.22 3.52
C MET A 157 -18.64 -2.34 3.63
N LEU A 158 -17.45 -2.90 3.52
CA LEU A 158 -16.18 -2.20 3.70
C LEU A 158 -15.57 -1.71 2.39
N LYS A 159 -15.91 -2.33 1.25
CA LYS A 159 -15.28 -2.06 -0.05
C LYS A 159 -15.38 -0.60 -0.49
N ASP A 160 -16.53 0.03 -0.26
CA ASP A 160 -16.76 1.42 -0.68
C ASP A 160 -15.99 2.41 0.19
N HIS A 161 -15.79 2.10 1.47
CA HIS A 161 -14.94 2.89 2.37
C HIS A 161 -13.47 2.84 1.96
N LEU A 162 -12.95 1.64 1.64
CA LEU A 162 -11.59 1.49 1.12
C LEU A 162 -11.43 2.15 -0.24
N THR A 163 -12.38 1.94 -1.16
CA THR A 163 -12.38 2.57 -2.48
C THR A 163 -12.33 4.10 -2.37
N TYR A 164 -13.16 4.68 -1.52
CA TYR A 164 -13.18 6.12 -1.30
C TYR A 164 -11.87 6.63 -0.70
N ARG A 165 -11.31 5.90 0.28
CA ARG A 165 -10.02 6.24 0.88
C ARG A 165 -8.91 6.22 -0.17
N LEU A 166 -8.78 5.14 -0.96
CA LEU A 166 -7.76 5.03 -1.99
C LEU A 166 -7.93 6.07 -3.10
N PHE A 167 -9.18 6.34 -3.51
CA PHE A 167 -9.48 7.41 -4.46
C PHE A 167 -9.01 8.78 -3.93
N LYS A 168 -9.30 9.09 -2.67
CA LYS A 168 -8.85 10.34 -2.04
C LYS A 168 -7.32 10.43 -1.98
N ASP A 169 -6.64 9.35 -1.62
CA ASP A 169 -5.18 9.30 -1.57
C ASP A 169 -4.56 9.40 -2.97
N CYS A 170 -5.21 8.83 -4.00
CA CYS A 170 -4.80 9.04 -5.39
C CYS A 170 -4.98 10.49 -5.81
N GLN A 171 -6.08 11.14 -5.45
CA GLN A 171 -6.28 12.56 -5.77
C GLN A 171 -5.34 13.48 -4.99
N GLN A 172 -5.04 13.17 -3.75
CA GLN A 172 -4.06 13.91 -2.95
C GLN A 172 -2.62 13.60 -3.41
N GLY A 173 -2.37 12.41 -3.99
CA GLY A 173 -1.13 12.04 -4.64
C GLY A 173 -1.05 12.47 -6.11
N THR A 174 -2.15 12.90 -6.74
CA THR A 174 -2.22 13.61 -8.04
C THR A 174 -2.27 15.14 -7.88
N SER A 175 -2.52 15.70 -6.70
CA SER A 175 -1.66 16.77 -6.26
C SER A 175 -0.27 16.12 -6.12
N VAL A 176 0.45 15.96 -7.20
CA VAL A 176 1.88 16.02 -7.22
C VAL A 176 2.17 17.24 -6.34
N GLU A 177 2.54 17.06 -5.08
CA GLU A 177 3.59 17.92 -4.60
C GLU A 177 4.69 17.63 -5.61
N GLU A 178 4.75 18.45 -6.67
CA GLU A 178 5.91 18.50 -7.53
C GLU A 178 7.05 18.53 -6.55
N LYS A 179 7.89 17.48 -6.59
CA LYS A 179 8.99 17.42 -5.66
C LYS A 179 9.61 18.80 -5.74
N LEU A 180 9.62 19.50 -4.64
CA LEU A 180 10.13 20.85 -4.58
C LEU A 180 11.53 20.84 -5.17
N THR A 181 11.85 21.77 -6.02
CA THR A 181 13.28 22.00 -6.35
C THR A 181 14.01 22.37 -5.07
N VAL A 182 15.31 22.20 -5.05
CA VAL A 182 16.14 22.65 -3.90
C VAL A 182 15.82 24.10 -3.57
N THR A 183 15.71 24.97 -4.58
CA THR A 183 15.38 26.40 -4.42
C THR A 183 14.02 26.61 -3.78
N GLN A 184 12.99 25.96 -4.29
CA GLN A 184 11.63 26.02 -3.72
C GLN A 184 11.55 25.51 -2.28
N ALA A 185 12.26 24.41 -1.96
CA ALA A 185 12.33 23.90 -0.60
C ALA A 185 13.03 24.91 0.34
N CYS A 186 14.10 25.57 -0.12
CA CYS A 186 14.80 26.58 0.65
C CYS A 186 13.93 27.80 0.95
N GLU A 187 13.17 28.29 -0.01
CA GLU A 187 12.25 29.40 0.16
C GLU A 187 11.07 29.04 1.07
N LYS A 188 10.40 27.91 0.79
CA LYS A 188 9.21 27.47 1.54
C LYS A 188 9.50 27.20 3.02
N TYR A 189 10.69 26.64 3.33
CA TYR A 189 11.05 26.23 4.70
C TYR A 189 12.12 27.14 5.33
N GLU A 190 12.37 28.29 4.74
CA GLU A 190 13.29 29.32 5.25
C GLU A 190 14.66 28.75 5.62
N LEU A 191 15.27 27.99 4.69
CA LEU A 191 16.61 27.46 4.90
C LEU A 191 17.66 28.58 4.74
N THR A 192 18.66 28.55 5.61
CA THR A 192 19.78 29.49 5.51
C THR A 192 20.65 29.18 4.28
N LYS A 193 21.44 30.14 3.83
CA LYS A 193 22.38 29.93 2.69
C LYS A 193 23.28 28.69 2.89
N ARG A 194 23.71 28.42 4.13
CA ARG A 194 24.53 27.27 4.44
C ARG A 194 23.76 25.96 4.37
N GLU A 195 22.52 25.94 4.84
CA GLU A 195 21.60 24.80 4.74
C GLU A 195 21.22 24.53 3.29
N HIS A 196 21.01 25.56 2.46
CA HIS A 196 20.82 25.44 1.03
C HIS A 196 21.98 24.71 0.35
N THR A 197 23.23 25.15 0.57
CA THR A 197 24.42 24.51 0.00
C THR A 197 24.53 23.04 0.42
N ILE A 198 24.28 22.73 1.69
CA ILE A 198 24.32 21.36 2.20
C ILE A 198 23.20 20.52 1.58
N LEU A 199 22.00 21.07 1.46
CA LEU A 199 20.86 20.39 0.82
C LEU A 199 21.18 20.05 -0.63
N SER A 200 21.75 20.99 -1.41
CA SER A 200 22.16 20.74 -2.80
C SER A 200 23.15 19.58 -2.91
N LEU A 201 24.17 19.56 -2.08
CA LEU A 201 25.19 18.50 -2.08
C LEU A 201 24.61 17.12 -1.65
N LEU A 202 23.63 17.13 -0.73
CA LEU A 202 22.92 15.92 -0.35
C LEU A 202 22.08 15.37 -1.51
N MET A 203 21.44 16.26 -2.28
CA MET A 203 20.63 15.89 -3.44
C MET A 203 21.48 15.39 -4.60
N GLU A 204 22.71 15.91 -4.79
CA GLU A 204 23.73 15.40 -5.72
C GLU A 204 24.24 13.98 -5.34
N GLY A 205 23.74 13.40 -4.26
CA GLY A 205 24.14 12.05 -3.83
C GLY A 205 25.44 11.98 -3.05
N LYS A 206 26.11 13.12 -2.77
CA LYS A 206 27.38 13.13 -2.04
C LYS A 206 27.23 12.54 -0.64
N ASP A 207 28.23 11.79 -0.23
CA ASP A 207 28.32 11.27 1.14
C ASP A 207 28.78 12.34 2.13
N ASN A 208 28.65 12.07 3.41
CA ASN A 208 28.99 13.04 4.46
C ASN A 208 30.48 13.44 4.45
N PHE A 209 31.37 12.53 4.04
CA PHE A 209 32.79 12.81 4.00
C PHE A 209 33.13 13.76 2.85
N ALA A 210 32.58 13.53 1.67
CA ALA A 210 32.72 14.41 0.52
C ALA A 210 32.21 15.83 0.81
N ILE A 211 31.05 15.95 1.48
CA ILE A 211 30.47 17.23 1.88
C ILE A 211 31.35 17.95 2.90
N CYS A 212 31.90 17.23 3.89
CA CYS A 212 32.81 17.81 4.87
C CYS A 212 34.08 18.39 4.23
N ASN A 213 34.68 17.65 3.30
CA ASN A 213 35.85 18.09 2.57
C ASN A 213 35.59 19.32 1.72
N GLU A 214 34.51 19.30 0.94
CA GLU A 214 34.15 20.40 0.03
C GLU A 214 33.81 21.69 0.78
N LEU A 215 33.14 21.56 1.91
CA LEU A 215 32.71 22.70 2.71
C LEU A 215 33.70 23.08 3.82
N SER A 216 34.81 22.34 3.98
CA SER A 216 35.83 22.52 5.02
C SER A 216 35.21 22.57 6.44
N ILE A 217 34.31 21.65 6.75
CA ILE A 217 33.62 21.56 8.05
C ILE A 217 33.81 20.19 8.70
N SER A 218 33.67 20.14 10.01
CA SER A 218 33.71 18.87 10.74
C SER A 218 32.45 18.04 10.51
N VAL A 219 32.55 16.71 10.65
CA VAL A 219 31.42 15.79 10.59
C VAL A 219 30.31 16.17 11.60
N ASN A 220 30.69 16.63 12.79
CA ASN A 220 29.74 17.05 13.82
C ASN A 220 28.99 18.32 13.40
N THR A 221 29.67 19.26 12.75
CA THR A 221 29.06 20.48 12.21
C THR A 221 28.07 20.12 11.09
N LEU A 222 28.46 19.22 10.18
CA LEU A 222 27.56 18.74 9.11
C LEU A 222 26.32 18.06 9.69
N LYS A 223 26.50 17.14 10.65
CA LYS A 223 25.36 16.46 11.31
C LYS A 223 24.36 17.46 11.92
N LYS A 224 24.88 18.53 12.56
CA LYS A 224 24.02 19.58 13.13
C LYS A 224 23.22 20.32 12.07
N HIS A 225 23.83 20.63 10.92
CA HIS A 225 23.11 21.26 9.80
C HIS A 225 22.07 20.32 9.20
N ILE A 226 22.40 19.04 8.96
CA ILE A 226 21.44 18.05 8.45
C ILE A 226 20.25 17.92 9.39
N LEU A 227 20.47 17.86 10.70
CA LEU A 227 19.40 17.78 11.69
C LEU A 227 18.50 19.01 11.64
N ASN A 228 19.07 20.20 11.47
CA ASN A 228 18.31 21.44 11.35
C ASN A 228 17.48 21.47 10.05
N ILE A 229 18.07 21.02 8.93
CA ILE A 229 17.35 20.86 7.65
C ILE A 229 16.16 19.91 7.83
N TYR A 230 16.38 18.72 8.40
CA TYR A 230 15.31 17.75 8.61
C TYR A 230 14.21 18.29 9.52
N ARG A 231 14.56 19.01 10.58
CA ARG A 231 13.59 19.64 11.47
C ARG A 231 12.75 20.70 10.75
N LYS A 232 13.37 21.55 9.91
CA LYS A 232 12.68 22.59 9.15
C LYS A 232 11.77 21.98 8.08
N LEU A 233 12.22 20.93 7.39
CA LEU A 233 11.44 20.22 6.38
C LEU A 233 10.36 19.29 6.97
N GLY A 234 10.36 19.06 8.29
CA GLY A 234 9.42 18.13 8.95
C GLY A 234 9.68 16.65 8.65
N ILE A 235 10.92 16.29 8.29
CA ILE A 235 11.33 14.93 7.91
C ILE A 235 12.27 14.31 8.94
N ARG A 236 12.43 12.97 8.90
CA ARG A 236 13.23 12.23 9.88
C ARG A 236 14.49 11.57 9.29
N ASN A 237 14.56 11.40 7.98
CA ASN A 237 15.65 10.68 7.33
C ASN A 237 15.87 11.12 5.87
N ARG A 238 17.01 10.67 5.29
CA ARG A 238 17.41 11.01 3.92
C ARG A 238 16.46 10.45 2.85
N VAL A 239 15.80 9.32 3.13
CA VAL A 239 14.82 8.74 2.19
C VAL A 239 13.61 9.67 2.03
N GLN A 240 13.10 10.24 3.12
CA GLN A 240 12.03 11.23 3.07
C GLN A 240 12.45 12.50 2.35
N LEU A 241 13.72 12.92 2.51
CA LEU A 241 14.27 14.05 1.76
C LEU A 241 14.17 13.83 0.24
N PHE A 242 14.63 12.68 -0.27
CA PHE A 242 14.58 12.35 -1.70
C PHE A 242 13.14 12.16 -2.24
N LYS A 243 12.19 11.85 -1.36
CA LYS A 243 10.77 11.83 -1.74
C LYS A 243 10.18 13.24 -1.91
N MET A 244 10.66 14.20 -1.12
CA MET A 244 10.11 15.56 -1.04
C MET A 244 10.79 16.55 -1.98
N VAL A 245 12.09 16.38 -2.23
CA VAL A 245 12.91 17.30 -3.02
C VAL A 245 13.44 16.59 -4.27
N ARG A 246 13.56 17.30 -5.40
CA ARG A 246 14.21 16.85 -6.65
C ARG A 246 15.50 17.62 -6.90
N GLU A 247 16.42 16.99 -7.63
CA GLU A 247 17.77 17.49 -7.88
C GLU A 247 17.82 18.68 -8.86
N ARG A 248 16.86 18.76 -9.83
CA ARG A 248 16.90 19.75 -10.92
C ARG A 248 15.60 20.55 -11.02
N GLU A 249 15.74 21.82 -11.46
CA GLU A 249 14.66 22.71 -11.90
C GLU A 249 13.93 22.17 -13.13
#